data_ac0bfbf294cae940880492154d623e8a
#
_entry.id   ac0bfbf294cae940880492154d623e8a
#
_cell.length_a   1.000
_cell.length_b   1.000
_cell.length_c   1.000
_cell.angle_alpha   90.00
_cell.angle_beta   90.00
_cell.angle_gamma   90.00
#
_symmetry.space_group_name_H-M   'P 1'
#
loop_
_entity.id
_entity.type
_entity.pdbx_description
1 polymer ?
#
loop_
_entity_poly.entity_id
_entity_poly.type
_entity_poly.pdbx_seq_one_letter_code
_entity_poly.pdbx_strand_id
1 'polypeptide(L)'
;MECLIGIQFRDFVMIAADQTDAQSIMVIKDDQDKIHKISENLVMAIVGEKGDTTQFAEYIAKNIQLYKMRNGYEMGPSAAAHFTRRNLADALRSRSPYNVNMLLGGWDKEEGPTLHFIDYLASAVKVPYAAHGYGGYLTLSIMDHSHHLDLNQDKTLYNLLLFHISIKTTLYNLFLFQISIKTKPMNS
;
A
#
# COMPACT_ATOMS: atom_id res chain seq x y z
N MET A 1 -3.92 0.92 16.16
CA MET A 1 -4.21 1.97 15.16
C MET A 1 -3.28 1.73 13.99
N GLU A 2 -3.78 1.71 12.79
CA GLU A 2 -2.97 1.43 11.60
C GLU A 2 -3.24 2.51 10.56
N CYS A 3 -2.24 2.82 9.72
CA CYS A 3 -2.37 3.82 8.67
C CYS A 3 -1.55 3.40 7.44
N LEU A 4 -2.23 3.30 6.30
CA LEU A 4 -1.59 3.22 4.99
C LEU A 4 -1.97 4.43 4.16
N ILE A 5 -1.03 4.95 3.41
CA ILE A 5 -1.23 6.06 2.48
C ILE A 5 -0.57 5.69 1.16
N GLY A 6 -1.28 5.88 0.06
CA GLY A 6 -0.76 5.70 -1.28
C GLY A 6 -1.09 6.89 -2.16
N ILE A 7 -0.14 7.28 -3.00
CA ILE A 7 -0.28 8.40 -3.93
C ILE A 7 0.36 8.02 -5.27
N GLN A 8 -0.38 8.25 -6.34
CA GLN A 8 0.09 8.10 -7.71
C GLN A 8 0.38 9.48 -8.29
N PHE A 9 1.54 9.59 -8.94
CA PHE A 9 1.95 10.75 -9.73
C PHE A 9 2.16 10.35 -11.18
N ARG A 10 2.59 11.31 -12.02
CA ARG A 10 2.85 11.05 -13.44
C ARG A 10 3.93 9.99 -13.68
N ASP A 11 5.02 10.03 -12.90
CA ASP A 11 6.23 9.23 -13.14
C ASP A 11 6.51 8.20 -12.05
N PHE A 12 5.79 8.24 -10.93
CA PHE A 12 6.04 7.36 -9.79
C PHE A 12 4.79 7.10 -8.94
N VAL A 13 4.87 6.05 -8.14
CA VAL A 13 3.91 5.74 -7.06
C VAL A 13 4.66 5.73 -5.75
N MET A 14 4.07 6.33 -4.74
CA MET A 14 4.58 6.34 -3.38
C MET A 14 3.57 5.65 -2.45
N ILE A 15 4.06 4.76 -1.59
CA ILE A 15 3.28 4.15 -0.52
C ILE A 15 4.00 4.39 0.79
N ALA A 16 3.26 4.82 1.78
CA ALA A 16 3.73 5.02 3.15
C ALA A 16 2.87 4.20 4.11
N ALA A 17 3.50 3.63 5.13
CA ALA A 17 2.84 2.88 6.20
C ALA A 17 3.42 3.29 7.56
N ASP A 18 2.58 3.30 8.58
CA ASP A 18 3.06 3.39 9.95
C ASP A 18 3.74 2.08 10.37
N GLN A 19 4.70 2.17 11.28
CA GLN A 19 5.42 1.00 11.79
C GLN A 19 4.88 0.50 13.13
N THR A 20 3.86 1.17 13.67
CA THR A 20 3.30 0.82 14.97
C THR A 20 2.35 -0.35 14.84
N ASP A 21 2.57 -1.34 15.67
CA ASP A 21 1.69 -2.46 15.87
C ASP A 21 1.00 -2.32 17.24
N ALA A 22 -0.29 -2.04 17.22
CA ALA A 22 -1.06 -1.84 18.43
C ALA A 22 -2.37 -2.62 18.41
N GLN A 23 -2.67 -3.26 19.53
CA GLN A 23 -3.95 -3.91 19.77
C GLN A 23 -4.72 -3.13 20.83
N SER A 24 -5.80 -2.47 20.41
CA SER A 24 -6.57 -1.56 21.25
C SER A 24 -5.68 -0.42 21.81
N ILE A 25 -5.47 -0.36 23.11
CA ILE A 25 -4.66 0.65 23.80
C ILE A 25 -3.20 0.22 24.03
N MET A 26 -2.86 -1.04 23.74
CA MET A 26 -1.51 -1.57 23.94
C MET A 26 -0.71 -1.52 22.64
N VAL A 27 0.45 -0.88 22.68
CA VAL A 27 1.46 -0.99 21.63
C VAL A 27 2.26 -2.27 21.87
N ILE A 28 2.28 -3.17 20.89
CA ILE A 28 2.98 -4.45 20.99
C ILE A 28 4.38 -4.32 20.39
N LYS A 29 4.47 -3.59 19.27
CA LYS A 29 5.69 -3.39 18.52
C LYS A 29 5.67 -2.02 17.84
N ASP A 30 6.82 -1.38 17.68
CA ASP A 30 6.98 -0.07 17.05
C ASP A 30 7.86 -0.08 15.79
N ASP A 31 8.32 -1.27 15.38
CA ASP A 31 9.17 -1.48 14.21
C ASP A 31 8.59 -2.53 13.24
N GLN A 32 7.26 -2.60 13.12
CA GLN A 32 6.59 -3.54 12.21
C GLN A 32 6.68 -3.08 10.77
N ASP A 33 7.28 -3.91 9.92
CA ASP A 33 7.25 -3.71 8.48
C ASP A 33 5.90 -4.14 7.90
N LYS A 34 5.20 -3.20 7.26
CA LYS A 34 3.90 -3.43 6.60
C LYS A 34 4.00 -3.32 5.07
N ILE A 35 5.19 -2.98 4.56
CA ILE A 35 5.43 -2.80 3.13
C ILE A 35 6.24 -3.99 2.60
N HIS A 36 5.63 -4.75 1.70
CA HIS A 36 6.22 -5.91 1.07
C HIS A 36 6.64 -5.61 -0.37
N LYS A 37 7.93 -5.75 -0.66
CA LYS A 37 8.43 -5.72 -2.04
C LYS A 37 8.08 -7.06 -2.71
N ILE A 38 7.15 -7.05 -3.65
CA ILE A 38 6.68 -8.25 -4.35
C ILE A 38 7.56 -8.58 -5.55
N SER A 39 7.88 -7.55 -6.36
CA SER A 39 8.81 -7.64 -7.49
C SER A 39 9.59 -6.34 -7.65
N GLU A 40 10.43 -6.25 -8.68
CA GLU A 40 11.17 -5.01 -8.95
C GLU A 40 10.24 -3.82 -9.22
N ASN A 41 9.09 -4.06 -9.84
CA ASN A 41 8.14 -3.04 -10.26
C ASN A 41 6.84 -3.04 -9.46
N LEU A 42 6.76 -3.81 -8.37
CA LEU A 42 5.53 -4.00 -7.61
C LEU A 42 5.80 -3.98 -6.10
N VAL A 43 5.05 -3.17 -5.39
CA VAL A 43 5.07 -3.06 -3.93
C VAL A 43 3.66 -3.17 -3.38
N MET A 44 3.51 -3.82 -2.25
CA MET A 44 2.24 -3.98 -1.54
C MET A 44 2.40 -3.53 -0.09
N ALA A 45 1.51 -2.67 0.38
CA ALA A 45 1.36 -2.38 1.80
C ALA A 45 0.06 -3.00 2.30
N ILE A 46 0.09 -3.64 3.45
CA ILE A 46 -1.03 -4.40 3.99
C ILE A 46 -1.23 -4.13 5.48
N VAL A 47 -2.50 -3.99 5.87
CA VAL A 47 -2.93 -3.82 7.27
C VAL A 47 -4.17 -4.68 7.54
N GLY A 48 -4.40 -5.02 8.79
CA GLY A 48 -5.52 -5.83 9.22
C GLY A 48 -5.14 -6.75 10.37
N GLU A 49 -5.80 -7.89 10.49
CA GLU A 49 -5.48 -8.88 11.50
C GLU A 49 -4.09 -9.50 11.23
N LYS A 50 -3.22 -9.53 12.23
CA LYS A 50 -1.80 -9.86 12.08
C LYS A 50 -1.49 -11.19 11.43
N GLY A 51 -2.19 -12.23 11.85
CA GLY A 51 -2.03 -13.58 11.26
C GLY A 51 -2.37 -13.56 9.77
N ASP A 52 -3.45 -12.89 9.43
CA ASP A 52 -3.96 -12.79 8.07
C ASP A 52 -3.05 -11.93 7.19
N THR A 53 -2.58 -10.79 7.68
CA THR A 53 -1.72 -9.87 6.90
C THR A 53 -0.43 -10.54 6.46
N THR A 54 0.27 -11.20 7.38
CA THR A 54 1.54 -11.88 7.08
C THR A 54 1.31 -13.06 6.14
N GLN A 55 0.33 -13.91 6.46
CA GLN A 55 0.05 -15.10 5.66
C GLN A 55 -0.41 -14.77 4.25
N PHE A 56 -1.30 -13.79 4.12
CA PHE A 56 -1.81 -13.37 2.82
C PHE A 56 -0.75 -12.67 1.98
N ALA A 57 0.04 -11.76 2.57
CA ALA A 57 1.13 -11.08 1.88
C ALA A 57 2.17 -12.06 1.34
N GLU A 58 2.61 -13.03 2.15
CA GLU A 58 3.54 -14.06 1.72
C GLU A 58 2.95 -14.97 0.63
N TYR A 59 1.69 -15.35 0.74
CA TYR A 59 1.01 -16.16 -0.26
C TYR A 59 0.99 -15.45 -1.62
N ILE A 60 0.59 -14.19 -1.65
CA ILE A 60 0.55 -13.39 -2.90
C ILE A 60 1.96 -13.20 -3.46
N ALA A 61 2.94 -12.84 -2.63
CA ALA A 61 4.32 -12.65 -3.07
C ALA A 61 4.90 -13.91 -3.71
N LYS A 62 4.73 -15.07 -3.07
CA LYS A 62 5.22 -16.36 -3.55
C LYS A 62 4.55 -16.77 -4.88
N ASN A 63 3.25 -16.52 -5.03
CA ASN A 63 2.54 -16.85 -6.28
C ASN A 63 2.93 -15.93 -7.44
N ILE A 64 3.14 -14.64 -7.20
CA ILE A 64 3.63 -13.70 -8.23
C ILE A 64 5.05 -14.08 -8.65
N GLN A 65 5.90 -14.46 -7.71
CA GLN A 65 7.24 -14.94 -8.02
C GLN A 65 7.22 -16.25 -8.81
N LEU A 66 6.34 -17.18 -8.46
CA LEU A 66 6.11 -18.42 -9.22
C LEU A 66 5.66 -18.12 -10.65
N TYR A 67 4.77 -17.15 -10.83
CA TYR A 67 4.34 -16.70 -12.15
C TYR A 67 5.52 -16.23 -13.00
N LYS A 68 6.40 -15.38 -12.42
CA LYS A 68 7.63 -14.91 -13.09
C LYS A 68 8.52 -16.09 -13.53
N MET A 69 8.71 -17.07 -12.64
CA MET A 69 9.54 -18.25 -12.96
C MET A 69 8.93 -19.12 -14.08
N ARG A 70 7.61 -19.29 -14.10
CA ARG A 70 6.93 -20.12 -15.09
C ARG A 70 6.83 -19.46 -16.47
N ASN A 71 6.59 -18.16 -16.50
CA ASN A 71 6.32 -17.43 -17.74
C ASN A 71 7.55 -16.69 -18.30
N GLY A 72 8.59 -16.47 -17.48
CA GLY A 72 9.80 -15.76 -17.90
C GLY A 72 9.67 -14.24 -17.92
N TYR A 73 8.55 -13.66 -17.50
CA TYR A 73 8.32 -12.22 -17.38
C TYR A 73 7.55 -11.87 -16.10
N GLU A 74 7.64 -10.61 -15.67
CA GLU A 74 6.98 -10.13 -14.44
C GLU A 74 5.49 -9.88 -14.69
N MET A 75 4.71 -10.12 -13.65
CA MET A 75 3.29 -9.77 -13.66
C MET A 75 3.13 -8.25 -13.53
N GLY A 76 2.37 -7.63 -14.41
CA GLY A 76 2.06 -6.20 -14.34
C GLY A 76 1.20 -5.84 -13.13
N PRO A 77 1.20 -4.58 -12.69
CA PRO A 77 0.49 -4.14 -11.49
C PRO A 77 -1.03 -4.41 -11.54
N SER A 78 -1.67 -4.16 -12.68
CA SER A 78 -3.11 -4.41 -12.86
C SER A 78 -3.44 -5.90 -12.79
N ALA A 79 -2.61 -6.76 -13.39
CA ALA A 79 -2.78 -8.22 -13.32
C ALA A 79 -2.58 -8.72 -11.88
N ALA A 80 -1.58 -8.19 -11.16
CA ALA A 80 -1.34 -8.51 -9.77
C ALA A 80 -2.49 -8.07 -8.86
N ALA A 81 -3.08 -6.89 -9.09
CA ALA A 81 -4.25 -6.42 -8.37
C ALA A 81 -5.47 -7.33 -8.59
N HIS A 82 -5.73 -7.74 -9.83
CA HIS A 82 -6.80 -8.69 -10.16
C HIS A 82 -6.58 -10.06 -9.55
N PHE A 83 -5.35 -10.58 -9.58
CA PHE A 83 -4.99 -11.84 -8.96
C PHE A 83 -5.21 -11.79 -7.44
N THR A 84 -4.72 -10.73 -6.78
CA THR A 84 -4.88 -10.51 -5.33
C THR A 84 -6.35 -10.41 -4.95
N ARG A 85 -7.12 -9.58 -5.67
CA ARG A 85 -8.56 -9.44 -5.46
C ARG A 85 -9.29 -10.78 -5.59
N ARG A 86 -8.97 -11.59 -6.62
CA ARG A 86 -9.64 -12.88 -6.82
C ARG A 86 -9.40 -13.83 -5.66
N ASN A 87 -8.15 -13.95 -5.21
CA ASN A 87 -7.83 -14.81 -4.06
C ASN A 87 -8.54 -14.35 -2.78
N LEU A 88 -8.63 -13.02 -2.57
CA LEU A 88 -9.35 -12.47 -1.43
C LEU A 88 -10.86 -12.74 -1.53
N ALA A 89 -11.46 -12.59 -2.71
CA ALA A 89 -12.88 -12.87 -2.95
C ALA A 89 -13.23 -14.35 -2.78
N ASP A 90 -12.36 -15.25 -3.21
CA ASP A 90 -12.55 -16.70 -3.01
C ASP A 90 -12.48 -17.07 -1.51
N ALA A 91 -11.55 -16.45 -0.77
CA ALA A 91 -11.43 -16.63 0.68
C ALA A 91 -12.62 -16.03 1.46
N LEU A 92 -13.23 -14.97 0.98
CA LEU A 92 -14.35 -14.28 1.65
C LEU A 92 -15.56 -15.19 1.88
N ARG A 93 -15.77 -16.18 1.01
CA ARG A 93 -16.84 -17.17 1.12
C ARG A 93 -16.45 -18.42 1.91
N SER A 94 -15.23 -18.50 2.40
CA SER A 94 -14.72 -19.61 3.21
C SER A 94 -15.11 -19.46 4.68
N ARG A 95 -14.77 -20.47 5.49
CA ARG A 95 -15.01 -20.43 6.95
C ARG A 95 -14.07 -19.46 7.69
N SER A 96 -12.96 -19.08 7.07
CA SER A 96 -11.94 -18.19 7.62
C SER A 96 -11.57 -17.14 6.57
N PRO A 97 -12.39 -16.08 6.38
CA PRO A 97 -12.07 -15.01 5.48
C PRO A 97 -10.87 -14.20 6.01
N TYR A 98 -10.01 -13.70 5.12
CA TYR A 98 -8.94 -12.80 5.51
C TYR A 98 -9.49 -11.40 5.81
N ASN A 99 -9.13 -10.87 6.96
CA ASN A 99 -9.45 -9.49 7.34
C ASN A 99 -8.24 -8.59 7.07
N VAL A 100 -8.07 -8.20 5.80
CA VAL A 100 -6.93 -7.44 5.32
C VAL A 100 -7.37 -6.31 4.40
N ASN A 101 -6.73 -5.16 4.56
CA ASN A 101 -6.84 -4.02 3.66
C ASN A 101 -5.46 -3.73 3.08
N MET A 102 -5.37 -3.36 1.80
CA MET A 102 -4.08 -3.20 1.16
C MET A 102 -4.07 -2.12 0.09
N LEU A 103 -2.87 -1.59 -0.13
CA LEU A 103 -2.53 -0.75 -1.25
C LEU A 103 -1.48 -1.47 -2.08
N LEU A 104 -1.74 -1.61 -3.38
CA LEU A 104 -0.82 -2.20 -4.33
C LEU A 104 -0.37 -1.12 -5.30
N GLY A 105 0.92 -0.81 -5.28
CA GLY A 105 1.51 0.17 -6.18
C GLY A 105 2.56 -0.46 -7.09
N GLY A 106 2.58 -0.05 -8.32
CA GLY A 106 3.56 -0.54 -9.28
C GLY A 106 3.72 0.33 -10.50
N TRP A 107 4.68 -0.04 -11.32
CA TRP A 107 4.95 0.61 -12.59
C TRP A 107 5.00 -0.41 -13.72
N ASP A 108 4.39 -0.07 -14.83
CA ASP A 108 4.44 -0.86 -16.08
C ASP A 108 4.75 0.05 -17.26
N LYS A 109 5.31 -0.53 -18.35
CA LYS A 109 5.65 0.21 -19.57
C LYS A 109 4.41 0.74 -20.31
N GLU A 110 3.32 -0.01 -20.29
CA GLU A 110 2.10 0.32 -21.03
C GLU A 110 1.20 1.27 -20.22
N GLU A 111 0.99 0.96 -18.93
CA GLU A 111 0.06 1.71 -18.08
C GLU A 111 0.71 2.84 -17.28
N GLY A 112 2.05 2.83 -17.20
CA GLY A 112 2.79 3.74 -16.32
C GLY A 112 2.65 3.40 -14.84
N PRO A 113 2.82 4.38 -13.95
CA PRO A 113 2.63 4.18 -12.52
C PRO A 113 1.14 3.96 -12.21
N THR A 114 0.82 2.98 -11.38
CA THR A 114 -0.55 2.65 -10.98
C THR A 114 -0.65 2.37 -9.50
N LEU A 115 -1.73 2.82 -8.88
CA LEU A 115 -2.08 2.55 -7.51
C LEU A 115 -3.45 1.89 -7.45
N HIS A 116 -3.54 0.74 -6.78
CA HIS A 116 -4.78 0.01 -6.55
C HIS A 116 -5.10 -0.01 -5.06
N PHE A 117 -6.34 0.35 -4.75
CA PHE A 117 -6.94 0.23 -3.43
C PHE A 117 -7.71 -1.09 -3.37
N ILE A 118 -7.44 -1.93 -2.37
CA ILE A 118 -8.13 -3.21 -2.18
C ILE A 118 -8.53 -3.31 -0.70
N ASP A 119 -9.82 -3.56 -0.47
CA ASP A 119 -10.38 -3.72 0.87
C ASP A 119 -10.59 -5.20 1.25
N TYR A 120 -10.94 -5.44 2.51
CA TYR A 120 -11.21 -6.78 3.03
C TYR A 120 -12.43 -7.47 2.39
N LEU A 121 -13.31 -6.72 1.71
CA LEU A 121 -14.44 -7.25 0.94
C LEU A 121 -14.07 -7.60 -0.50
N ALA A 122 -12.79 -7.58 -0.84
CA ALA A 122 -12.28 -7.81 -2.19
C ALA A 122 -12.79 -6.79 -3.24
N SER A 123 -13.10 -5.57 -2.81
CA SER A 123 -13.30 -4.44 -3.71
C SER A 123 -11.94 -3.92 -4.16
N ALA A 124 -11.69 -3.84 -5.46
CA ALA A 124 -10.42 -3.37 -6.02
C ALA A 124 -10.67 -2.25 -7.03
N VAL A 125 -10.06 -1.10 -6.80
CA VAL A 125 -10.22 0.10 -7.64
C VAL A 125 -8.86 0.72 -7.90
N LYS A 126 -8.61 1.16 -9.15
CA LYS A 126 -7.45 2.00 -9.50
C LYS A 126 -7.76 3.43 -9.08
N VAL A 127 -6.88 4.03 -8.31
CA VAL A 127 -7.11 5.33 -7.67
C VAL A 127 -5.87 6.21 -7.78
N PRO A 128 -6.02 7.55 -7.85
CA PRO A 128 -4.89 8.47 -7.84
C PRO A 128 -4.26 8.62 -6.45
N TYR A 129 -5.04 8.49 -5.41
CA TYR A 129 -4.59 8.43 -4.01
C TYR A 129 -5.58 7.61 -3.19
N ALA A 130 -5.10 7.02 -2.12
CA ALA A 130 -5.92 6.27 -1.19
C ALA A 130 -5.26 6.17 0.18
N ALA A 131 -6.08 5.88 1.17
CA ALA A 131 -5.59 5.58 2.50
C ALA A 131 -6.47 4.52 3.18
N HIS A 132 -5.85 3.72 4.05
CA HIS A 132 -6.53 2.79 4.93
C HIS A 132 -6.25 3.14 6.39
N GLY A 133 -7.15 2.74 7.27
CA GLY A 133 -7.03 2.93 8.71
C GLY A 133 -7.39 4.33 9.18
N TYR A 134 -7.09 4.63 10.45
CA TYR A 134 -7.50 5.88 11.09
C TYR A 134 -6.85 7.13 10.48
N GLY A 135 -5.61 7.00 10.01
CA GLY A 135 -4.92 8.09 9.30
C GLY A 135 -5.63 8.50 8.02
N GLY A 136 -6.41 7.59 7.41
CA GLY A 136 -7.14 7.84 6.19
C GLY A 136 -8.13 9.01 6.28
N TYR A 137 -8.81 9.17 7.38
CA TYR A 137 -9.80 10.26 7.56
C TYR A 137 -9.17 11.65 7.43
N LEU A 138 -7.97 11.84 7.99
CA LEU A 138 -7.25 13.11 7.90
C LEU A 138 -6.54 13.25 6.56
N THR A 139 -5.91 12.18 6.09
CA THR A 139 -5.11 12.18 4.86
C THR A 139 -5.97 12.44 3.63
N LEU A 140 -7.12 11.78 3.51
CA LEU A 140 -7.99 11.95 2.34
C LEU A 140 -8.47 13.39 2.19
N SER A 141 -8.81 14.08 3.28
CA SER A 141 -9.19 15.49 3.25
C SER A 141 -8.07 16.40 2.72
N ILE A 142 -6.81 16.13 3.13
CA ILE A 142 -5.66 16.89 2.65
C ILE A 142 -5.36 16.56 1.19
N MET A 143 -5.47 15.28 0.79
CA MET A 143 -5.24 14.84 -0.58
C MET A 143 -6.27 15.40 -1.54
N ASP A 144 -7.54 15.44 -1.18
CA ASP A 144 -8.61 16.04 -1.98
C ASP A 144 -8.31 17.52 -2.33
N HIS A 145 -7.68 18.23 -1.40
CA HIS A 145 -7.34 19.64 -1.60
C HIS A 145 -6.02 19.87 -2.34
N SER A 146 -5.03 19.00 -2.15
CA SER A 146 -3.63 19.27 -2.55
C SER A 146 -3.07 18.29 -3.57
N HIS A 147 -3.81 17.26 -4.00
CA HIS A 147 -3.31 16.31 -4.99
C HIS A 147 -3.21 16.93 -6.37
N HIS A 148 -1.98 17.01 -6.89
CA HIS A 148 -1.66 17.40 -8.27
C HIS A 148 -0.71 16.36 -8.87
N LEU A 149 -1.03 15.85 -10.06
CA LEU A 149 -0.24 14.82 -10.76
C LEU A 149 1.22 15.26 -11.06
N ASP A 150 1.44 16.56 -11.16
CA ASP A 150 2.76 17.13 -11.51
C ASP A 150 3.63 17.51 -10.29
N LEU A 151 3.28 17.04 -9.09
CA LEU A 151 4.11 17.25 -7.91
C LEU A 151 5.41 16.44 -7.99
N ASN A 152 6.54 17.11 -7.71
CA ASN A 152 7.83 16.47 -7.59
C ASN A 152 7.92 15.66 -6.29
N GLN A 153 8.75 14.60 -6.31
CA GLN A 153 9.00 13.71 -5.18
C GLN A 153 9.33 14.47 -3.87
N ASP A 154 10.16 15.52 -3.95
CA ASP A 154 10.56 16.31 -2.77
C ASP A 154 9.39 17.10 -2.16
N LYS A 155 8.53 17.68 -3.00
CA LYS A 155 7.33 18.40 -2.51
C LYS A 155 6.31 17.45 -1.89
N THR A 156 6.21 16.26 -2.43
CA THR A 156 5.32 15.23 -1.87
C THR A 156 5.83 14.71 -0.53
N LEU A 157 7.13 14.45 -0.41
CA LEU A 157 7.77 14.10 0.85
C LEU A 157 7.59 15.21 1.89
N TYR A 158 7.74 16.48 1.48
CA TYR A 158 7.51 17.63 2.35
C TYR A 158 6.05 17.70 2.83
N ASN A 159 5.08 17.50 1.95
CA ASN A 159 3.67 17.47 2.32
C ASN A 159 3.33 16.28 3.23
N LEU A 160 3.91 15.11 2.99
CA LEU A 160 3.80 13.93 3.86
C LEU A 160 4.50 14.16 5.21
N LEU A 161 5.64 14.85 5.23
CA LEU A 161 6.34 15.23 6.47
C LEU A 161 5.53 16.26 7.27
N LEU A 162 4.95 17.26 6.61
CA LEU A 162 4.04 18.21 7.27
C LEU A 162 2.82 17.49 7.85
N PHE A 163 2.27 16.53 7.12
CA PHE A 163 1.20 15.67 7.59
C PHE A 163 1.64 14.82 8.78
N HIS A 164 2.83 14.22 8.72
CA HIS A 164 3.42 13.44 9.81
C HIS A 164 3.61 14.33 11.08
N ILE A 165 4.10 15.55 10.91
CA ILE A 165 4.24 16.52 12.02
C ILE A 165 2.86 16.88 12.57
N SER A 166 1.86 17.09 11.74
CA SER A 166 0.49 17.40 12.16
C SER A 166 -0.15 16.25 12.92
N ILE A 167 -0.02 15.02 12.47
CA ILE A 167 -0.48 13.82 13.18
C ILE A 167 0.31 13.61 14.48
N LYS A 168 1.63 13.80 14.45
CA LYS A 168 2.50 13.64 15.61
C LYS A 168 2.16 14.65 16.70
N THR A 169 1.80 15.87 16.33
CA THR A 169 1.36 16.91 17.26
C THR A 169 -0.01 16.61 17.84
N THR A 170 -0.89 15.97 17.07
CA THR A 170 -2.28 15.67 17.49
C THR A 170 -2.40 14.36 18.28
N LEU A 171 -1.54 13.37 18.04
CA LEU A 171 -1.65 12.00 18.58
C LEU A 171 -0.42 11.54 19.41
N TYR A 172 0.37 12.46 19.96
CA TYR A 172 1.49 12.15 20.87
C TYR A 172 2.39 10.98 20.41
N ASN A 173 3.35 11.25 19.53
CA ASN A 173 4.51 10.38 19.21
C ASN A 173 4.21 8.96 18.68
N LEU A 174 3.04 8.68 18.10
CA LEU A 174 2.59 7.31 17.87
C LEU A 174 2.95 6.71 16.49
N PHE A 175 3.51 7.48 15.54
CA PHE A 175 3.72 6.94 14.19
C PHE A 175 5.15 7.17 13.65
N LEU A 176 5.88 6.09 13.51
CA LEU A 176 7.03 6.00 12.58
C LEU A 176 6.49 5.52 11.22
N PHE A 177 6.85 6.21 10.13
CA PHE A 177 6.40 5.83 8.79
C PHE A 177 7.54 5.19 7.99
N GLN A 178 7.21 4.08 7.35
CA GLN A 178 8.01 3.50 6.29
C GLN A 178 7.50 3.97 4.94
N ILE A 179 8.39 4.42 4.06
CA ILE A 179 8.05 4.95 2.75
C ILE A 179 8.68 4.07 1.67
N SER A 180 7.88 3.60 0.74
CA SER A 180 8.36 2.91 -0.46
C SER A 180 7.95 3.69 -1.71
N ILE A 181 8.93 4.03 -2.54
CA ILE A 181 8.74 4.78 -3.77
C ILE A 181 9.08 3.88 -4.95
N LYS A 182 8.19 3.79 -5.91
CA LYS A 182 8.42 3.12 -7.18
C LYS A 182 8.41 4.14 -8.31
N THR A 183 9.58 4.38 -8.88
CA THR A 183 9.79 5.30 -9.98
C THR A 183 9.99 4.54 -11.28
N LYS A 184 9.78 5.24 -12.40
CA LYS A 184 10.20 4.76 -13.72
C LYS A 184 11.70 4.44 -13.68
N PRO A 185 12.16 3.27 -14.14
CA PRO A 185 13.57 2.97 -14.24
C PRO A 185 14.27 3.99 -15.14
N MET A 186 15.41 4.52 -14.70
CA MET A 186 16.14 5.62 -15.35
C MET A 186 16.84 5.23 -16.67
N ASN A 187 16.72 3.96 -17.12
CA ASN A 187 17.34 3.50 -18.36
C ASN A 187 16.40 2.52 -19.09
N SER A 188 15.72 3.00 -20.06
CA SER A 188 15.23 2.19 -21.19
C SER A 188 14.98 3.08 -22.40
#